data_302d63a383b2c20ee89d23ce75a983f2
#
_entry.id   302d63a383b2c20ee89d23ce75a983f2
#
_cell.length_a   1.000
_cell.length_b   1.000
_cell.length_c   1.000
_cell.angle_alpha   90.00
_cell.angle_beta   90.00
_cell.angle_gamma   90.00
#
_symmetry.space_group_name_H-M   'P 1'
#
loop_
_entity.id
_entity.type
_entity.pdbx_description
1 polymer ?
#
loop_
_entity_poly.entity_id
_entity_poly.type
_entity_poly.pdbx_seq_one_letter_code
_entity_poly.pdbx_strand_id
1 'polypeptide(L)'
;NEITDILREIERVSKLHNVFISGSAHEYTAPWNKQRAEELARKLAGALVHEECRITSGFGLGLGSAIINGALDIIYNEKYRHIDEHLCLRPFPQNIPDPDERAKRWKEYRESIIDETGISIFLFGNKYDAATESTVVADGCIQEFEIAKAKGNLIIPIGSTGYAAKVIS
;
A
#
# COMPACT_ATOMS: atom_id res chain seq x y z
N ASN A 1 -26.58 4.58 18.70
CA ASN A 1 -27.80 3.80 18.77
C ASN A 1 -27.67 2.60 17.84
N GLU A 2 -28.50 1.58 18.00
CA GLU A 2 -28.43 0.30 17.27
C GLU A 2 -28.33 0.46 15.76
N ILE A 3 -29.11 1.36 15.15
CA ILE A 3 -29.07 1.65 13.71
C ILE A 3 -27.67 2.21 13.31
N THR A 4 -27.15 3.13 14.09
CA THR A 4 -25.82 3.72 13.83
C THR A 4 -24.72 2.66 13.92
N ASP A 5 -24.85 1.71 14.84
CA ASP A 5 -23.86 0.64 15.02
C ASP A 5 -23.94 -0.38 13.87
N ILE A 6 -25.14 -0.70 13.40
CA ILE A 6 -25.35 -1.54 12.21
C ILE A 6 -24.75 -0.87 10.96
N LEU A 7 -24.99 0.43 10.75
CA LEU A 7 -24.46 1.16 9.60
C LEU A 7 -22.92 1.21 9.61
N ARG A 8 -22.31 1.41 10.78
CA ARG A 8 -20.85 1.35 10.94
C ARG A 8 -20.29 -0.03 10.59
N GLU A 9 -20.97 -1.08 11.03
CA GLU A 9 -20.54 -2.45 10.74
C GLU A 9 -20.67 -2.78 9.24
N ILE A 10 -21.73 -2.35 8.58
CA ILE A 10 -21.89 -2.48 7.13
C ILE A 10 -20.77 -1.75 6.40
N GLU A 11 -20.46 -0.51 6.80
CA GLU A 11 -19.35 0.25 6.22
C GLU A 11 -18.02 -0.46 6.44
N ARG A 12 -17.73 -0.94 7.64
CA ARG A 12 -16.51 -1.70 7.96
C ARG A 12 -16.37 -2.94 7.08
N VAL A 13 -17.42 -3.73 6.96
CA VAL A 13 -17.41 -4.97 6.15
C VAL A 13 -17.23 -4.65 4.68
N SER A 14 -17.88 -3.61 4.15
CA SER A 14 -17.73 -3.21 2.74
C SER A 14 -16.30 -2.78 2.40
N LYS A 15 -15.59 -2.17 3.35
CA LYS A 15 -14.18 -1.76 3.15
C LYS A 15 -13.18 -2.92 3.18
N LEU A 16 -13.55 -4.12 3.67
CA LEU A 16 -12.65 -5.28 3.71
C LEU A 16 -12.28 -5.81 2.32
N HIS A 17 -13.03 -5.46 1.28
CA HIS A 17 -12.64 -5.76 -0.11
C HIS A 17 -11.69 -4.72 -0.70
N ASN A 18 -11.44 -3.61 -0.02
CA ASN A 18 -10.53 -2.56 -0.45
C ASN A 18 -9.21 -2.69 0.31
N VAL A 19 -8.14 -3.01 -0.39
CA VAL A 19 -6.82 -3.29 0.16
C VAL A 19 -5.84 -2.20 -0.24
N PHE A 20 -5.23 -1.55 0.75
CA PHE A 20 -4.11 -0.64 0.53
C PHE A 20 -2.80 -1.42 0.61
N ILE A 21 -1.95 -1.30 -0.40
CA ILE A 21 -0.60 -1.86 -0.39
C ILE A 21 0.42 -0.73 -0.24
N SER A 22 1.05 -0.69 0.92
CA SER A 22 2.14 0.21 1.26
C SER A 22 3.48 -0.51 1.10
N GLY A 23 4.44 0.12 0.45
CA GLY A 23 5.78 -0.42 0.34
C GLY A 23 6.65 0.34 -0.63
N SER A 24 7.93 0.36 -0.33
CA SER A 24 8.97 0.88 -1.21
C SER A 24 10.27 0.11 -1.00
N ALA A 25 11.07 -0.05 -2.04
CA ALA A 25 12.34 -0.72 -1.95
C ALA A 25 13.38 0.01 -2.81
N HIS A 26 14.29 0.70 -2.14
CA HIS A 26 15.51 1.23 -2.72
C HIS A 26 16.59 0.14 -2.81
N GLU A 27 16.69 -0.66 -1.74
CA GLU A 27 17.58 -1.81 -1.72
C GLU A 27 16.90 -3.05 -1.11
N TYR A 28 17.56 -4.20 -1.26
CA TYR A 28 17.07 -5.48 -0.79
C TYR A 28 18.14 -6.17 0.07
N THR A 29 17.73 -6.71 1.23
CA THR A 29 18.59 -7.52 2.10
C THR A 29 18.28 -9.00 1.94
N ALA A 30 19.31 -9.85 1.99
CA ALA A 30 19.12 -11.30 1.89
C ALA A 30 18.07 -11.81 2.89
N PRO A 31 17.20 -12.73 2.49
CA PRO A 31 17.21 -13.53 1.25
C PRO A 31 16.55 -12.84 0.03
N TRP A 32 16.15 -11.58 0.17
CA TRP A 32 15.49 -10.80 -0.87
C TRP A 32 16.50 -10.23 -1.87
N ASN A 33 16.07 -10.16 -3.12
CA ASN A 33 16.67 -9.38 -4.19
C ASN A 33 15.53 -8.75 -5.01
N LYS A 34 15.86 -7.91 -5.96
CA LYS A 34 14.87 -7.22 -6.80
C LYS A 34 13.88 -8.19 -7.43
N GLN A 35 14.36 -9.26 -8.06
CA GLN A 35 13.50 -10.23 -8.75
C GLN A 35 12.50 -10.91 -7.80
N ARG A 36 12.95 -11.37 -6.64
CA ARG A 36 12.08 -12.02 -5.65
C ARG A 36 11.07 -11.04 -5.05
N ALA A 37 11.48 -9.80 -4.82
CA ALA A 37 10.60 -8.76 -4.30
C ALA A 37 9.51 -8.38 -5.31
N GLU A 38 9.87 -8.21 -6.58
CA GLU A 38 8.91 -7.97 -7.66
C GLU A 38 7.97 -9.17 -7.86
N GLU A 39 8.47 -10.39 -7.77
CA GLU A 39 7.66 -11.61 -7.86
C GLU A 39 6.67 -11.72 -6.70
N LEU A 40 7.09 -11.42 -5.46
CA LEU A 40 6.20 -11.37 -4.30
C LEU A 40 5.08 -10.33 -4.51
N ALA A 41 5.45 -9.10 -4.88
CA ALA A 41 4.49 -8.02 -5.09
C ALA A 41 3.49 -8.35 -6.21
N ARG A 42 3.97 -8.92 -7.32
CA ARG A 42 3.14 -9.36 -8.45
C ARG A 42 2.17 -10.46 -8.05
N LYS A 43 2.64 -11.52 -7.37
CA LYS A 43 1.80 -12.64 -6.92
C LYS A 43 0.77 -12.20 -5.88
N LEU A 44 1.16 -11.33 -4.95
CA LEU A 44 0.26 -10.77 -3.95
C LEU A 44 -0.87 -9.99 -4.63
N ALA A 45 -0.53 -9.08 -5.54
CA ALA A 45 -1.53 -8.29 -6.25
C ALA A 45 -2.46 -9.18 -7.10
N GLY A 46 -1.91 -10.16 -7.81
CA GLY A 46 -2.71 -11.12 -8.57
C GLY A 46 -3.67 -11.92 -7.69
N ALA A 47 -3.20 -12.42 -6.55
CA ALA A 47 -4.04 -13.17 -5.60
C ALA A 47 -5.18 -12.31 -5.03
N LEU A 48 -4.91 -11.05 -4.68
CA LEU A 48 -5.94 -10.14 -4.18
C LEU A 48 -7.02 -9.84 -5.22
N VAL A 49 -6.64 -9.64 -6.48
CA VAL A 49 -7.62 -9.44 -7.57
C VAL A 49 -8.41 -10.71 -7.84
N HIS A 50 -7.77 -11.88 -7.79
CA HIS A 50 -8.44 -13.17 -7.92
C HIS A 50 -9.52 -13.37 -6.84
N GLU A 51 -9.28 -12.88 -5.63
CA GLU A 51 -10.24 -12.87 -4.51
C GLU A 51 -11.19 -11.65 -4.54
N GLU A 52 -11.36 -11.05 -5.72
CA GLU A 52 -12.27 -9.91 -5.96
C GLU A 52 -11.97 -8.65 -5.12
N CYS A 53 -10.75 -8.53 -4.59
CA CYS A 53 -10.34 -7.33 -3.89
C CYS A 53 -10.01 -6.19 -4.86
N ARG A 54 -10.26 -4.96 -4.40
CA ARG A 54 -9.77 -3.75 -5.04
C ARG A 54 -8.48 -3.31 -4.38
N ILE A 55 -7.41 -3.22 -5.16
CA ILE A 55 -6.10 -2.78 -4.68
C ILE A 55 -5.97 -1.28 -4.87
N THR A 56 -5.59 -0.59 -3.81
CA THR A 56 -5.15 0.81 -3.86
C THR A 56 -3.65 0.86 -3.55
N SER A 57 -2.89 1.52 -4.44
CA SER A 57 -1.45 1.66 -4.29
C SER A 57 -1.01 3.09 -4.58
N GLY A 58 -0.09 3.61 -3.76
CA GLY A 58 0.59 4.89 -3.96
C GLY A 58 1.73 4.85 -4.98
N PHE A 59 1.90 3.75 -5.69
CA PHE A 59 2.99 3.54 -6.64
C PHE A 59 4.38 3.64 -6.00
N GLY A 60 4.60 2.87 -4.94
CA GLY A 60 5.86 2.86 -4.20
C GLY A 60 7.07 2.50 -5.06
N LEU A 61 8.19 3.17 -4.82
CA LEU A 61 9.44 2.96 -5.52
C LEU A 61 9.87 1.49 -5.47
N GLY A 62 10.24 0.93 -6.62
CA GLY A 62 10.76 -0.44 -6.75
C GLY A 62 9.70 -1.55 -6.73
N LEU A 63 8.45 -1.28 -6.30
CA LEU A 63 7.40 -2.30 -6.19
C LEU A 63 6.14 -1.96 -6.98
N GLY A 64 5.88 -0.68 -7.23
CA GLY A 64 4.62 -0.22 -7.85
C GLY A 64 4.32 -0.88 -9.18
N SER A 65 5.30 -0.99 -10.07
CA SER A 65 5.13 -1.65 -11.38
C SER A 65 4.79 -3.13 -11.25
N ALA A 66 5.38 -3.84 -10.29
CA ALA A 66 5.11 -5.25 -10.05
C ALA A 66 3.69 -5.48 -9.53
N ILE A 67 3.21 -4.62 -8.64
CA ILE A 67 1.82 -4.63 -8.14
C ILE A 67 0.84 -4.43 -9.29
N ILE A 68 1.07 -3.41 -10.13
CA ILE A 68 0.22 -3.12 -11.29
C ILE A 68 0.19 -4.32 -12.25
N ASN A 69 1.35 -4.83 -12.63
CA ASN A 69 1.43 -5.95 -13.55
C ASN A 69 0.73 -7.19 -13.00
N GLY A 70 0.89 -7.49 -11.71
CA GLY A 70 0.21 -8.61 -11.08
C GLY A 70 -1.32 -8.49 -11.08
N ALA A 71 -1.83 -7.30 -10.81
CA ALA A 71 -3.26 -7.03 -10.89
C ALA A 71 -3.78 -7.15 -12.33
N LEU A 72 -3.11 -6.51 -13.29
CA LEU A 72 -3.50 -6.53 -14.71
C LEU A 72 -3.45 -7.92 -15.31
N ASP A 73 -2.48 -8.77 -14.95
CA ASP A 73 -2.40 -10.15 -15.42
C ASP A 73 -3.71 -10.92 -15.13
N ILE A 74 -4.26 -10.77 -13.92
CA ILE A 74 -5.51 -11.43 -13.54
C ILE A 74 -6.72 -10.76 -14.19
N ILE A 75 -6.78 -9.42 -14.16
CA ILE A 75 -7.89 -8.67 -14.76
C ILE A 75 -8.11 -9.05 -16.23
N TYR A 76 -7.03 -9.17 -17.00
CA TYR A 76 -7.13 -9.54 -18.41
C TYR A 76 -7.34 -11.03 -18.66
N ASN A 77 -6.73 -11.90 -17.85
CA ASN A 77 -6.81 -13.34 -18.06
C ASN A 77 -8.12 -13.95 -17.55
N GLU A 78 -8.70 -13.43 -16.47
CA GLU A 78 -9.94 -13.93 -15.88
C GLU A 78 -11.19 -13.20 -16.38
N LYS A 79 -11.09 -12.41 -17.46
CA LYS A 79 -12.20 -11.72 -18.12
C LYS A 79 -12.87 -10.61 -17.29
N TYR A 80 -12.20 -10.06 -16.31
CA TYR A 80 -12.63 -8.82 -15.68
C TYR A 80 -12.63 -7.69 -16.71
N ARG A 81 -13.69 -6.91 -16.75
CA ARG A 81 -13.87 -5.89 -17.80
C ARG A 81 -13.53 -4.48 -17.33
N HIS A 82 -13.49 -4.27 -16.01
CA HIS A 82 -13.34 -2.94 -15.42
C HIS A 82 -12.11 -2.90 -14.51
N ILE A 83 -11.03 -2.31 -15.01
CA ILE A 83 -9.75 -2.18 -14.27
C ILE A 83 -9.96 -1.40 -12.96
N ASP A 84 -10.75 -0.35 -13.00
CA ASP A 84 -11.04 0.55 -11.87
C ASP A 84 -11.82 -0.11 -10.72
N GLU A 85 -12.47 -1.25 -10.97
CA GLU A 85 -13.09 -2.06 -9.92
C GLU A 85 -12.06 -2.82 -9.08
N HIS A 86 -10.88 -3.10 -9.64
CA HIS A 86 -9.84 -3.94 -9.02
C HIS A 86 -8.53 -3.22 -8.75
N LEU A 87 -8.24 -2.12 -9.43
CA LEU A 87 -6.97 -1.39 -9.32
C LEU A 87 -7.20 0.12 -9.28
N CYS A 88 -6.80 0.74 -8.18
CA CYS A 88 -6.83 2.18 -7.98
C CYS A 88 -5.41 2.70 -7.74
N LEU A 89 -4.88 3.43 -8.72
CA LEU A 89 -3.56 4.05 -8.61
C LEU A 89 -3.69 5.47 -8.07
N ARG A 90 -2.98 5.75 -6.99
CA ARG A 90 -3.00 7.03 -6.29
C ARG A 90 -1.56 7.54 -6.10
N PRO A 91 -0.86 7.91 -7.20
CA PRO A 91 0.49 8.43 -7.10
C PRO A 91 0.52 9.75 -6.33
N PHE A 92 1.55 9.91 -5.51
CA PHE A 92 1.72 11.13 -4.72
C PHE A 92 2.08 12.33 -5.61
N PRO A 93 1.48 13.51 -5.37
CA PRO A 93 1.84 14.71 -6.11
C PRO A 93 3.31 15.10 -5.85
N GLN A 94 4.07 15.28 -6.94
CA GLN A 94 5.52 15.53 -6.87
C GLN A 94 5.89 17.01 -6.95
N ASN A 95 5.07 17.85 -7.60
CA ASN A 95 5.39 19.23 -7.93
C ASN A 95 4.95 20.21 -6.82
N ILE A 96 5.39 19.97 -5.58
CA ILE A 96 5.16 20.89 -4.46
C ILE A 96 6.54 21.35 -3.95
N PRO A 97 6.99 22.57 -4.29
CA PRO A 97 8.33 23.05 -3.96
C PRO A 97 8.55 23.25 -2.45
N ASP A 98 7.55 23.76 -1.75
CA ASP A 98 7.63 24.00 -0.31
C ASP A 98 7.58 22.69 0.46
N PRO A 99 8.61 22.36 1.30
CA PRO A 99 8.68 21.11 2.02
C PRO A 99 7.55 20.92 3.05
N ASP A 100 7.14 22.00 3.74
CA ASP A 100 6.12 21.95 4.78
C ASP A 100 4.73 21.78 4.16
N GLU A 101 4.45 22.51 3.09
CA GLU A 101 3.21 22.34 2.33
C GLU A 101 3.14 20.93 1.71
N ARG A 102 4.24 20.44 1.17
CA ARG A 102 4.33 19.07 0.62
C ARG A 102 4.05 18.01 1.69
N ALA A 103 4.65 18.13 2.87
CA ALA A 103 4.45 17.20 3.98
C ALA A 103 2.97 17.18 4.42
N LYS A 104 2.36 18.35 4.54
CA LYS A 104 0.94 18.50 4.89
C LYS A 104 0.04 17.85 3.84
N ARG A 105 0.22 18.17 2.56
CA ARG A 105 -0.58 17.62 1.47
C ARG A 105 -0.40 16.11 1.32
N TRP A 106 0.80 15.59 1.51
CA TRP A 106 1.04 14.15 1.47
C TRP A 106 0.37 13.42 2.63
N LYS A 107 0.32 14.04 3.82
CA LYS A 107 -0.42 13.49 4.95
C LYS A 107 -1.92 13.43 4.67
N GLU A 108 -2.52 14.54 4.26
CA GLU A 108 -3.94 14.62 3.88
C GLU A 108 -4.28 13.59 2.77
N TYR A 109 -3.39 13.44 1.81
CA TYR A 109 -3.54 12.48 0.72
C TYR A 109 -3.50 11.02 1.21
N ARG A 110 -2.56 10.66 2.10
CA ARG A 110 -2.51 9.35 2.76
C ARG A 110 -3.79 9.06 3.52
N GLU A 111 -4.26 10.02 4.30
CA GLU A 111 -5.49 9.91 5.07
C GLU A 111 -6.69 9.61 4.17
N SER A 112 -6.80 10.30 3.02
CA SER A 112 -7.90 10.09 2.07
C SER A 112 -7.84 8.71 1.39
N ILE A 113 -6.64 8.24 1.04
CA ILE A 113 -6.44 6.92 0.41
C ILE A 113 -6.82 5.80 1.39
N ILE A 114 -6.29 5.88 2.62
CA ILE A 114 -6.46 4.83 3.61
C ILE A 114 -7.89 4.79 4.15
N ASP A 115 -8.58 5.92 4.17
CA ASP A 115 -9.99 6.01 4.59
C ASP A 115 -10.94 5.17 3.73
N GLU A 116 -10.59 4.97 2.46
CA GLU A 116 -11.37 4.16 1.52
C GLU A 116 -11.11 2.64 1.66
N THR A 117 -10.16 2.23 2.50
CA THR A 117 -9.68 0.84 2.61
C THR A 117 -9.97 0.24 3.98
N GLY A 118 -10.12 -1.08 4.05
CA GLY A 118 -10.31 -1.82 5.29
C GLY A 118 -9.12 -2.71 5.67
N ILE A 119 -8.24 -2.98 4.71
CA ILE A 119 -7.02 -3.78 4.89
C ILE A 119 -5.82 -2.96 4.42
N SER A 120 -4.73 -3.00 5.19
CA SER A 120 -3.46 -2.37 4.83
C SER A 120 -2.32 -3.38 4.94
N ILE A 121 -1.67 -3.66 3.81
CA ILE A 121 -0.55 -4.60 3.69
C ILE A 121 0.74 -3.81 3.56
N PHE A 122 1.76 -4.16 4.34
CA PHE A 122 3.06 -3.49 4.37
C PHE A 122 4.17 -4.41 3.91
N LEU A 123 4.95 -3.94 2.91
CA LEU A 123 6.05 -4.66 2.27
C LEU A 123 7.32 -3.80 2.29
N PHE A 124 8.45 -4.32 2.75
CA PHE A 124 9.73 -3.60 2.76
C PHE A 124 9.61 -2.24 3.46
N GLY A 125 9.54 -1.16 2.73
CA GLY A 125 9.43 0.21 3.25
C GLY A 125 10.79 0.81 3.58
N ASN A 126 11.66 0.91 2.58
CA ASN A 126 12.94 1.61 2.68
C ASN A 126 13.10 2.64 1.56
N LYS A 127 13.95 3.62 1.82
CA LYS A 127 14.31 4.69 0.89
C LYS A 127 15.78 5.05 1.05
N TYR A 128 16.38 5.64 0.01
CA TYR A 128 17.67 6.29 0.12
C TYR A 128 17.54 7.64 0.81
N ASP A 129 18.41 7.91 1.75
CA ASP A 129 18.53 9.22 2.40
C ASP A 129 19.85 9.87 2.00
N ALA A 130 19.77 10.97 1.25
CA ALA A 130 20.92 11.69 0.76
C ALA A 130 21.72 12.41 1.87
N ALA A 131 21.10 12.71 3.02
CA ALA A 131 21.76 13.35 4.13
C ALA A 131 22.71 12.42 4.89
N THR A 132 22.32 11.13 4.98
CA THR A 132 23.11 10.08 5.63
C THR A 132 23.84 9.18 4.63
N GLU A 133 23.63 9.39 3.34
CA GLU A 133 24.15 8.55 2.25
C GLU A 133 23.89 7.05 2.46
N SER A 134 22.74 6.71 3.01
CA SER A 134 22.38 5.34 3.38
C SER A 134 20.91 5.02 3.12
N THR A 135 20.61 3.73 3.09
CA THR A 135 19.22 3.26 3.04
C THR A 135 18.64 3.25 4.44
N VAL A 136 17.51 3.93 4.59
CA VAL A 136 16.78 4.07 5.85
C VAL A 136 15.36 3.54 5.74
N VAL A 137 14.71 3.34 6.89
CA VAL A 137 13.27 3.04 6.94
C VAL A 137 12.50 4.21 6.31
N ALA A 138 11.56 3.88 5.43
CA ALA A 138 10.70 4.87 4.80
C ALA A 138 9.66 5.41 5.80
N ASP A 139 9.84 6.65 6.22
CA ASP A 139 8.92 7.36 7.13
C ASP A 139 7.50 7.45 6.58
N GLY A 140 7.33 7.52 5.26
CA GLY A 140 6.03 7.48 4.62
C GLY A 140 5.25 6.19 4.92
N CYS A 141 5.93 5.03 4.91
CA CYS A 141 5.30 3.75 5.26
C CYS A 141 4.90 3.69 6.74
N ILE A 142 5.71 4.27 7.64
CA ILE A 142 5.37 4.36 9.06
C ILE A 142 4.16 5.29 9.28
N GLN A 143 4.11 6.43 8.59
CA GLN A 143 2.94 7.32 8.65
C GLN A 143 1.67 6.64 8.13
N GLU A 144 1.75 5.90 7.04
CA GLU A 144 0.65 5.11 6.49
C GLU A 144 0.15 4.05 7.48
N PHE A 145 1.08 3.40 8.18
CA PHE A 145 0.73 2.46 9.26
C PHE A 145 -0.02 3.14 10.40
N GLU A 146 0.47 4.26 10.91
CA GLU A 146 -0.20 4.99 12.00
C GLU A 146 -1.61 5.47 11.60
N ILE A 147 -1.78 5.94 10.37
CA ILE A 147 -3.09 6.32 9.82
C ILE A 147 -4.02 5.11 9.72
N ALA A 148 -3.54 4.00 9.15
CA ALA A 148 -4.32 2.77 8.99
C ALA A 148 -4.77 2.21 10.34
N LYS A 149 -3.88 2.21 11.33
CA LYS A 149 -4.17 1.81 12.71
C LYS A 149 -5.22 2.70 13.36
N ALA A 150 -5.10 4.03 13.23
CA ALA A 150 -6.06 4.98 13.77
C ALA A 150 -7.45 4.85 13.14
N LYS A 151 -7.52 4.44 11.87
CA LYS A 151 -8.78 4.19 11.15
C LYS A 151 -9.36 2.78 11.38
N GLY A 152 -8.66 1.92 12.11
CA GLY A 152 -9.13 0.57 12.44
C GLY A 152 -9.00 -0.43 11.29
N ASN A 153 -8.11 -0.18 10.32
CA ASN A 153 -7.84 -1.14 9.26
C ASN A 153 -7.20 -2.42 9.83
N LEU A 154 -7.47 -3.54 9.18
CA LEU A 154 -6.71 -4.76 9.40
C LEU A 154 -5.28 -4.57 8.87
N ILE A 155 -4.30 -4.65 9.77
CA ILE A 155 -2.90 -4.44 9.45
C ILE A 155 -2.21 -5.79 9.19
N ILE A 156 -1.61 -5.93 8.01
CA ILE A 156 -0.88 -7.13 7.59
C ILE A 156 0.55 -6.76 7.21
N PRO A 157 1.50 -6.73 8.15
CA PRO A 157 2.90 -6.52 7.82
C PRO A 157 3.56 -7.83 7.37
N ILE A 158 4.25 -7.81 6.24
CA ILE A 158 5.11 -8.92 5.82
C ILE A 158 6.52 -8.65 6.35
N GLY A 159 6.70 -8.82 7.67
CA GLY A 159 7.90 -8.47 8.41
C GLY A 159 9.19 -9.12 7.90
N SER A 160 9.09 -10.31 7.26
CA SER A 160 10.22 -10.98 6.60
C SER A 160 10.85 -10.17 5.47
N THR A 161 10.17 -9.16 4.94
CA THR A 161 10.69 -8.26 3.90
C THR A 161 11.62 -7.16 4.46
N GLY A 162 11.65 -7.00 5.79
CA GLY A 162 12.54 -6.04 6.46
C GLY A 162 12.00 -4.62 6.54
N TYR A 163 12.84 -3.72 7.00
CA TYR A 163 12.62 -2.28 7.08
C TYR A 163 11.29 -1.89 7.77
N ALA A 164 10.47 -1.03 7.20
CA ALA A 164 9.21 -0.58 7.83
C ALA A 164 8.28 -1.76 8.14
N ALA A 165 8.15 -2.71 7.22
CA ALA A 165 7.30 -3.89 7.44
C ALA A 165 7.76 -4.71 8.66
N LYS A 166 9.07 -4.81 8.91
CA LYS A 166 9.62 -5.47 10.11
C LYS A 166 9.42 -4.65 11.37
N VAL A 167 9.48 -3.33 11.28
CA VAL A 167 9.23 -2.43 12.44
C VAL A 167 7.77 -2.52 12.88
N ILE A 168 6.85 -2.68 11.92
CA ILE A 168 5.41 -2.76 12.14
C ILE A 168 4.99 -4.15 12.68
N SER A 169 5.72 -5.21 12.33
CA SER A 169 5.39 -6.59 12.71
C SER A 169 5.75 -6.88 14.17
#